data_2bbe9d25b358159d3bd937bffa2538c5
#
_entry.id   2bbe9d25b358159d3bd937bffa2538c5
#
_cell.length_a   1.000
_cell.length_b   1.000
_cell.length_c   1.000
_cell.angle_alpha   90.00
_cell.angle_beta   90.00
_cell.angle_gamma   90.00
#
_symmetry.space_group_name_H-M   'P 1'
#
loop_
_entity.id
_entity.type
_entity.pdbx_description
1 polymer ?
#
loop_
_entity_poly.entity_id
_entity_poly.type
_entity_poly.pdbx_seq_one_letter_code
_entity_poly.pdbx_strand_id
1 'polypeptide(L)'
;LTIALCSGLLAGQQVYAQRVTDDDEDDRYQSMTTYGVTTNTNSGIVGGLVFRQSRLLSGTLFGLPQYRYISVELVNVKHPKELQSSVSSVGSRFIAGKENYLFVLRPQYGREVKLFQRGADEGVAVNGILAAGPSLGIIKPYYLEVQYGNSSRTVPASQVNGFATATGESVIGAGGFFQGLGQSKLTVGLNVKAALSFELSAFRNNTTGLEIGFLTEIFPQKVIIIPNTVAGGSRSDGNRSFFTSGYITLFFGSKK
;
A
#
# COMPACT_ATOMS: atom_id res chain seq x y z
N LEU A 1 -7.59 1.00 -47.54
CA LEU A 1 -8.53 2.13 -47.43
C LEU A 1 -8.69 2.48 -45.96
N THR A 2 -8.28 3.73 -45.60
CA THR A 2 -8.60 4.53 -44.43
C THR A 2 -7.82 4.24 -43.15
N ILE A 3 -6.51 4.55 -43.16
CA ILE A 3 -5.79 5.04 -42.01
C ILE A 3 -5.58 6.53 -42.21
N ALA A 4 -6.45 7.33 -41.70
CA ALA A 4 -6.30 8.78 -41.51
C ALA A 4 -7.42 9.20 -40.59
N LEU A 5 -7.04 9.62 -39.40
CA LEU A 5 -7.66 10.60 -38.50
C LEU A 5 -7.38 10.27 -37.03
N CYS A 6 -6.20 10.58 -36.60
CA CYS A 6 -5.90 10.89 -35.18
C CYS A 6 -4.66 11.77 -35.07
N SER A 7 -4.55 12.75 -36.00
CA SER A 7 -3.54 13.82 -35.93
C SER A 7 -4.25 15.17 -35.84
N GLY A 8 -4.78 15.46 -34.69
CA GLY A 8 -5.39 16.78 -34.49
C GLY A 8 -6.01 16.87 -33.11
N LEU A 9 -5.22 17.25 -32.13
CA LEU A 9 -5.61 17.98 -30.90
C LEU A 9 -4.45 18.00 -29.88
N LEU A 10 -3.26 18.33 -30.38
CA LEU A 10 -2.22 18.95 -29.54
C LEU A 10 -2.28 20.45 -29.79
N ALA A 11 -3.44 21.05 -29.53
CA ALA A 11 -3.54 22.49 -29.35
C ALA A 11 -2.83 22.78 -28.03
N GLY A 12 -1.64 23.39 -28.12
CA GLY A 12 -0.86 23.83 -26.98
C GLY A 12 -1.67 24.80 -26.12
N GLN A 13 -2.21 24.29 -25.04
CA GLN A 13 -2.58 25.13 -23.93
C GLN A 13 -1.26 25.54 -23.29
N GLN A 14 -0.88 26.77 -23.51
CA GLN A 14 0.16 27.44 -22.74
C GLN A 14 -0.36 27.45 -21.29
N VAL A 15 0.17 26.53 -20.49
CA VAL A 15 0.04 26.61 -19.04
C VAL A 15 0.82 27.88 -18.67
N TYR A 16 0.10 28.96 -18.41
CA TYR A 16 0.67 30.14 -17.79
C TYR A 16 1.17 29.68 -16.42
N ALA A 17 2.50 29.43 -16.32
CA ALA A 17 3.15 29.35 -15.03
C ALA A 17 2.90 30.70 -14.34
N GLN A 18 2.07 30.72 -13.30
CA GLN A 18 1.84 31.88 -12.50
C GLN A 18 3.21 32.36 -12.01
N ARG A 19 3.50 33.62 -12.29
CA ARG A 19 4.71 34.29 -11.81
C ARG A 19 4.66 34.24 -10.29
N VAL A 20 5.67 33.62 -9.69
CA VAL A 20 5.89 33.64 -8.24
C VAL A 20 5.95 35.11 -7.81
N THR A 21 4.93 35.60 -7.16
CA THR A 21 4.92 36.88 -6.47
C THR A 21 5.50 36.67 -5.07
N ASP A 22 6.04 37.72 -4.45
CA ASP A 22 6.69 37.66 -3.12
C ASP A 22 5.78 37.09 -1.99
N ASP A 23 4.45 37.06 -2.21
CA ASP A 23 3.46 36.41 -1.32
C ASP A 23 3.51 34.87 -1.36
N ASP A 24 4.15 34.28 -2.38
CA ASP A 24 4.28 32.83 -2.55
C ASP A 24 5.38 32.18 -1.68
N GLU A 25 6.23 33.00 -1.01
CA GLU A 25 7.27 32.46 -0.10
C GLU A 25 6.70 31.82 1.18
N ASP A 26 5.48 32.18 1.57
CA ASP A 26 4.90 31.78 2.85
C ASP A 26 4.43 30.32 2.88
N ASP A 27 4.27 29.65 1.74
CA ASP A 27 3.86 28.22 1.66
C ASP A 27 5.06 27.26 1.40
N ARG A 28 6.29 27.79 1.33
CA ARG A 28 7.51 26.97 1.22
C ARG A 28 7.97 26.53 2.60
N TYR A 29 8.06 25.23 2.79
CA TYR A 29 8.66 24.65 3.98
C TYR A 29 10.05 24.09 3.68
N GLN A 30 10.97 24.14 4.65
CA GLN A 30 12.29 23.53 4.52
C GLN A 30 12.23 22.02 4.70
N SER A 31 11.38 21.57 5.62
CA SER A 31 11.12 20.14 5.84
C SER A 31 9.70 19.90 6.32
N MET A 32 9.12 18.79 5.87
CA MET A 32 7.82 18.30 6.31
C MET A 32 7.96 16.85 6.75
N THR A 33 7.44 16.54 7.93
CA THR A 33 7.40 15.17 8.48
C THR A 33 5.95 14.80 8.75
N THR A 34 5.50 13.70 8.18
CA THR A 34 4.11 13.25 8.30
C THR A 34 4.00 11.76 8.62
N TYR A 35 2.91 11.41 9.28
CA TYR A 35 2.46 10.06 9.57
C TYR A 35 1.10 9.87 8.93
N GLY A 36 0.80 8.68 8.46
CA GLY A 36 -0.47 8.43 7.81
C GLY A 36 -0.95 7.00 7.93
N VAL A 37 -2.25 6.86 7.66
CA VAL A 37 -2.91 5.56 7.49
C VAL A 37 -3.27 5.43 6.03
N THR A 38 -2.87 4.32 5.42
CA THR A 38 -3.14 4.06 4.01
C THR A 38 -4.20 2.97 3.85
N THR A 39 -5.09 3.17 2.88
CA THR A 39 -5.95 2.14 2.34
C THR A 39 -5.55 1.87 0.90
N ASN A 40 -5.61 0.63 0.44
CA ASN A 40 -5.31 0.31 -0.94
C ASN A 40 -6.17 -0.85 -1.45
N THR A 41 -6.25 -0.98 -2.76
CA THR A 41 -7.08 -2.01 -3.41
C THR A 41 -6.67 -3.44 -3.07
N ASN A 42 -5.44 -3.64 -2.59
CA ASN A 42 -4.92 -4.97 -2.25
C ASN A 42 -4.91 -5.26 -0.74
N SER A 43 -5.37 -4.34 0.13
CA SER A 43 -5.29 -4.55 1.59
C SER A 43 -6.60 -4.32 2.34
N GLY A 44 -7.57 -3.65 1.71
CA GLY A 44 -8.84 -3.28 2.35
C GLY A 44 -8.78 -1.93 3.08
N ILE A 45 -9.76 -1.64 3.93
CA ILE A 45 -10.04 -0.30 4.50
C ILE A 45 -8.86 0.25 5.32
N VAL A 46 -8.23 -0.58 6.16
CA VAL A 46 -6.99 -0.22 6.86
C VAL A 46 -5.88 -1.09 6.31
N GLY A 47 -5.15 -0.55 5.36
CA GLY A 47 -4.14 -1.28 4.60
C GLY A 47 -2.76 -1.23 5.21
N GLY A 48 -2.41 -0.15 5.89
CA GLY A 48 -1.08 0.01 6.44
C GLY A 48 -0.85 1.37 7.08
N LEU A 49 0.39 1.54 7.53
CA LEU A 49 0.91 2.75 8.13
C LEU A 49 2.02 3.32 7.24
N VAL A 50 2.12 4.64 7.23
CA VAL A 50 3.11 5.38 6.44
C VAL A 50 3.80 6.41 7.34
N PHE A 51 5.11 6.48 7.22
CA PHE A 51 5.94 7.59 7.68
C PHE A 51 6.59 8.24 6.46
N ARG A 52 6.57 9.58 6.38
CA ARG A 52 7.09 10.32 5.24
C ARG A 52 7.85 11.56 5.71
N GLN A 53 8.96 11.85 5.04
CA GLN A 53 9.72 13.08 5.22
C GLN A 53 10.04 13.69 3.86
N SER A 54 9.67 14.95 3.69
CA SER A 54 10.02 15.77 2.52
C SER A 54 10.94 16.90 2.95
N ARG A 55 12.02 17.15 2.20
CA ARG A 55 13.00 18.22 2.48
C ARG A 55 13.28 19.00 1.21
N LEU A 56 13.20 20.33 1.31
CA LEU A 56 13.48 21.23 0.20
C LEU A 56 14.89 20.99 -0.37
N LEU A 57 14.99 20.98 -1.68
CA LEU A 57 16.24 20.89 -2.41
C LEU A 57 16.56 22.21 -3.08
N SER A 58 17.85 22.49 -3.19
CA SER A 58 18.34 23.59 -4.02
C SER A 58 18.05 23.29 -5.49
N GLY A 59 17.42 24.24 -6.17
CA GLY A 59 17.05 24.12 -7.58
C GLY A 59 15.61 23.71 -7.82
N THR A 60 15.22 23.78 -9.08
CA THR A 60 13.84 23.51 -9.53
C THR A 60 13.82 22.32 -10.49
N LEU A 61 12.70 21.63 -10.55
CA LEU A 61 12.40 20.61 -11.55
C LEU A 61 11.25 21.13 -12.42
N PHE A 62 11.49 21.30 -13.73
CA PHE A 62 10.53 21.94 -14.66
C PHE A 62 10.11 23.36 -14.23
N GLY A 63 11.02 24.11 -13.56
CA GLY A 63 10.72 25.45 -13.04
C GLY A 63 9.95 25.47 -11.71
N LEU A 64 9.61 24.33 -11.14
CA LEU A 64 8.86 24.19 -9.89
C LEU A 64 9.76 23.81 -8.71
N PRO A 65 9.44 24.25 -7.48
CA PRO A 65 10.16 23.83 -6.28
C PRO A 65 10.09 22.30 -6.10
N GLN A 66 11.24 21.71 -5.76
CA GLN A 66 11.33 20.26 -5.58
C GLN A 66 11.81 19.89 -4.18
N TYR A 67 11.35 18.75 -3.70
CA TYR A 67 11.70 18.21 -2.39
C TYR A 67 12.28 16.80 -2.55
N ARG A 68 13.24 16.45 -1.72
CA ARG A 68 13.65 15.07 -1.51
C ARG A 68 12.57 14.37 -0.72
N TYR A 69 12.03 13.31 -1.29
CA TYR A 69 11.00 12.48 -0.67
C TYR A 69 11.63 11.20 -0.12
N ILE A 70 11.37 10.91 1.15
CA ILE A 70 11.72 9.65 1.81
C ILE A 70 10.47 9.17 2.52
N SER A 71 10.12 7.91 2.33
CA SER A 71 9.02 7.29 3.08
C SER A 71 9.32 5.85 3.49
N VAL A 72 8.63 5.41 4.51
CA VAL A 72 8.58 4.00 4.93
C VAL A 72 7.12 3.64 5.11
N GLU A 73 6.68 2.63 4.38
CA GLU A 73 5.31 2.11 4.46
C GLU A 73 5.34 0.68 5.00
N LEU A 74 4.44 0.36 5.91
CA LEU A 74 4.17 -1.00 6.35
C LEU A 74 2.74 -1.35 5.98
N VAL A 75 2.56 -2.30 5.08
CA VAL A 75 1.25 -2.67 4.54
C VAL A 75 1.01 -4.17 4.64
N ASN A 76 -0.27 -4.54 4.75
CA ASN A 76 -0.73 -5.92 4.61
C ASN A 76 -1.27 -6.10 3.19
N VAL A 77 -0.77 -7.07 2.45
CA VAL A 77 -1.23 -7.39 1.09
C VAL A 77 -2.10 -8.65 1.14
N LYS A 78 -3.32 -8.54 0.64
CA LYS A 78 -4.32 -9.61 0.60
C LYS A 78 -4.45 -10.19 -0.81
N HIS A 79 -4.88 -11.42 -0.87
CA HIS A 79 -5.26 -12.04 -2.13
C HIS A 79 -6.70 -11.66 -2.51
N PRO A 80 -7.04 -11.39 -3.78
CA PRO A 80 -8.40 -11.04 -4.19
C PRO A 80 -9.47 -12.08 -3.83
N LYS A 81 -9.08 -13.34 -3.65
CA LYS A 81 -9.96 -14.45 -3.25
C LYS A 81 -10.10 -14.61 -1.74
N GLU A 82 -9.55 -13.70 -0.92
CA GLU A 82 -9.72 -13.76 0.53
C GLU A 82 -11.16 -13.43 0.93
N LEU A 83 -11.95 -14.45 1.17
CA LEU A 83 -13.31 -14.34 1.72
C LEU A 83 -13.29 -14.79 3.18
N GLN A 84 -13.86 -13.97 4.06
CA GLN A 84 -14.05 -14.37 5.45
C GLN A 84 -15.16 -15.43 5.54
N SER A 85 -14.82 -16.54 6.13
CA SER A 85 -15.77 -17.59 6.51
C SER A 85 -16.01 -17.56 8.01
N SER A 86 -17.21 -17.82 8.45
CA SER A 86 -17.54 -17.97 9.86
C SER A 86 -18.05 -19.37 10.13
N VAL A 87 -17.63 -19.97 11.25
CA VAL A 87 -18.23 -21.20 11.75
C VAL A 87 -19.43 -20.82 12.59
N SER A 88 -20.60 -21.26 12.17
CA SER A 88 -21.89 -20.85 12.74
C SER A 88 -22.05 -21.18 14.22
N SER A 89 -21.38 -22.25 14.72
CA SER A 89 -21.50 -22.72 16.09
C SER A 89 -20.67 -21.97 17.13
N VAL A 90 -19.59 -21.29 16.71
CA VAL A 90 -18.63 -20.63 17.64
C VAL A 90 -18.48 -19.13 17.37
N GLY A 91 -19.00 -18.63 16.25
CA GLY A 91 -18.93 -17.21 15.88
C GLY A 91 -17.53 -16.71 15.48
N SER A 92 -16.51 -17.56 15.51
CA SER A 92 -15.15 -17.21 15.15
C SER A 92 -14.98 -17.11 13.64
N ARG A 93 -14.23 -16.11 13.19
CA ARG A 93 -13.99 -15.85 11.77
C ARG A 93 -12.62 -16.34 11.37
N PHE A 94 -12.53 -16.94 10.19
CA PHE A 94 -11.27 -17.31 9.56
C PHE A 94 -11.37 -17.16 8.03
N ILE A 95 -10.25 -17.28 7.34
CA ILE A 95 -10.21 -17.22 5.87
C ILE A 95 -9.90 -18.61 5.35
N ALA A 96 -10.92 -19.27 4.78
CA ALA A 96 -10.76 -20.61 4.23
C ALA A 96 -9.76 -20.61 3.07
N GLY A 97 -8.87 -21.61 3.05
CA GLY A 97 -7.84 -21.77 2.03
C GLY A 97 -6.67 -20.81 2.11
N LYS A 98 -6.70 -19.80 2.99
CA LYS A 98 -5.53 -18.92 3.21
C LYS A 98 -4.42 -19.70 3.91
N GLU A 99 -3.20 -19.60 3.38
CA GLU A 99 -2.03 -20.27 3.95
C GLU A 99 -1.05 -19.28 4.58
N ASN A 100 -0.88 -18.09 4.00
CA ASN A 100 0.06 -17.10 4.50
C ASN A 100 -0.54 -15.69 4.52
N TYR A 101 -0.04 -14.86 5.41
CA TYR A 101 -0.11 -13.41 5.33
C TYR A 101 1.09 -12.89 4.55
N LEU A 102 0.91 -11.79 3.84
CA LEU A 102 2.01 -11.03 3.25
C LEU A 102 2.00 -9.62 3.86
N PHE A 103 2.99 -9.34 4.70
CA PHE A 103 3.28 -7.97 5.14
C PHE A 103 4.46 -7.44 4.33
N VAL A 104 4.39 -6.19 3.93
CA VAL A 104 5.46 -5.58 3.15
C VAL A 104 5.90 -4.28 3.81
N LEU A 105 7.20 -4.20 4.07
CA LEU A 105 7.87 -2.96 4.47
C LEU A 105 8.51 -2.35 3.21
N ARG A 106 8.15 -1.10 2.90
CA ARG A 106 8.56 -0.37 1.69
C ARG A 106 9.31 0.90 2.06
N PRO A 107 10.63 0.87 2.28
CA PRO A 107 11.41 2.09 2.25
C PRO A 107 11.45 2.62 0.81
N GLN A 108 11.20 3.92 0.64
CA GLN A 108 11.10 4.56 -0.67
C GLN A 108 11.91 5.86 -0.68
N TYR A 109 12.52 6.13 -1.81
CA TYR A 109 13.22 7.37 -2.09
C TYR A 109 12.74 7.95 -3.40
N GLY A 110 12.56 9.27 -3.46
CA GLY A 110 12.03 9.90 -4.65
C GLY A 110 12.10 11.41 -4.65
N ARG A 111 11.26 11.98 -5.47
CA ARG A 111 11.07 13.41 -5.61
C ARG A 111 9.60 13.77 -5.40
N GLU A 112 9.40 14.89 -4.74
CA GLU A 112 8.13 15.56 -4.61
C GLU A 112 8.28 16.94 -5.26
N VAL A 113 7.33 17.32 -6.10
CA VAL A 113 7.34 18.57 -6.84
C VAL A 113 6.05 19.32 -6.50
N LYS A 114 6.16 20.57 -6.13
CA LYS A 114 5.01 21.42 -5.84
C LYS A 114 4.36 21.87 -7.14
N LEU A 115 3.21 21.31 -7.47
CA LEU A 115 2.48 21.59 -8.70
C LEU A 115 1.62 22.84 -8.58
N PHE A 116 0.90 22.97 -7.46
CA PHE A 116 0.06 24.10 -7.15
C PHE A 116 0.33 24.57 -5.73
N GLN A 117 0.50 25.87 -5.57
CA GLN A 117 0.65 26.52 -4.28
C GLN A 117 -0.73 26.94 -3.78
N ARG A 118 -0.88 27.04 -2.47
CA ARG A 118 -2.07 27.61 -1.86
C ARG A 118 -2.07 29.12 -2.09
N GLY A 119 -3.22 29.69 -2.48
CA GLY A 119 -3.41 31.13 -2.47
C GLY A 119 -3.43 31.70 -1.03
N ALA A 120 -3.22 33.00 -0.90
CA ALA A 120 -3.09 33.67 0.39
C ALA A 120 -4.30 33.47 1.32
N ASP A 121 -5.52 33.42 0.78
CA ASP A 121 -6.74 33.40 1.56
C ASP A 121 -7.38 32.01 1.68
N GLU A 122 -7.32 31.17 0.63
CA GLU A 122 -7.91 29.83 0.61
C GLU A 122 -7.23 28.94 -0.45
N GLY A 123 -7.34 27.63 -0.27
CA GLY A 123 -6.91 26.69 -1.30
C GLY A 123 -6.25 25.43 -0.76
N VAL A 124 -5.92 24.55 -1.67
CA VAL A 124 -5.24 23.28 -1.42
C VAL A 124 -3.91 23.29 -2.16
N ALA A 125 -2.81 23.06 -1.45
CA ALA A 125 -1.53 22.84 -2.13
C ALA A 125 -1.50 21.42 -2.70
N VAL A 126 -1.05 21.29 -3.95
CA VAL A 126 -0.96 19.99 -4.63
C VAL A 126 0.47 19.69 -5.00
N ASN A 127 0.97 18.56 -4.53
CA ASN A 127 2.31 18.07 -4.82
C ASN A 127 2.24 16.78 -5.63
N GLY A 128 3.09 16.66 -6.66
CA GLY A 128 3.32 15.44 -7.40
C GLY A 128 4.47 14.64 -6.78
N ILE A 129 4.30 13.34 -6.59
CA ILE A 129 5.29 12.47 -5.98
C ILE A 129 5.63 11.34 -6.95
N LEU A 130 6.94 11.11 -7.13
CA LEU A 130 7.46 9.93 -7.81
C LEU A 130 8.57 9.33 -6.94
N ALA A 131 8.39 8.08 -6.52
CA ALA A 131 9.32 7.40 -5.64
C ALA A 131 9.47 5.93 -6.01
N ALA A 132 10.61 5.36 -5.64
CA ALA A 132 10.90 3.95 -5.82
C ALA A 132 11.73 3.43 -4.65
N GLY A 133 11.74 2.12 -4.46
CA GLY A 133 12.54 1.50 -3.41
C GLY A 133 12.43 -0.02 -3.37
N PRO A 134 13.16 -0.65 -2.46
CA PRO A 134 12.99 -2.08 -2.21
C PRO A 134 11.66 -2.36 -1.50
N SER A 135 11.15 -3.58 -1.71
CA SER A 135 10.02 -4.15 -0.97
C SER A 135 10.51 -5.33 -0.16
N LEU A 136 10.39 -5.25 1.15
CA LEU A 136 10.75 -6.33 2.06
C LEU A 136 9.46 -7.08 2.46
N GLY A 137 9.17 -8.17 1.76
CA GLY A 137 8.00 -9.00 2.00
C GLY A 137 8.25 -10.01 3.13
N ILE A 138 7.37 -10.01 4.12
CA ILE A 138 7.35 -10.96 5.25
C ILE A 138 6.17 -11.90 5.02
N ILE A 139 6.46 -13.12 4.60
CA ILE A 139 5.47 -14.17 4.37
C ILE A 139 5.30 -14.93 5.66
N LYS A 140 4.24 -14.64 6.41
CA LYS A 140 3.94 -15.21 7.71
C LYS A 140 2.92 -16.32 7.56
N PRO A 141 3.18 -17.56 8.06
CA PRO A 141 2.19 -18.63 8.05
C PRO A 141 0.89 -18.22 8.75
N TYR A 142 -0.23 -18.59 8.17
CA TYR A 142 -1.55 -18.45 8.77
C TYR A 142 -1.83 -19.66 9.63
N TYR A 143 -2.31 -19.44 10.85
CA TYR A 143 -2.65 -20.47 11.79
C TYR A 143 -4.16 -20.53 12.01
N LEU A 144 -4.69 -21.74 12.15
CA LEU A 144 -6.09 -22.02 12.41
C LEU A 144 -6.23 -22.77 13.73
N GLU A 145 -7.30 -22.51 14.43
CA GLU A 145 -7.70 -23.28 15.59
C GLU A 145 -8.63 -24.40 15.12
N VAL A 146 -8.29 -25.64 15.49
CA VAL A 146 -9.01 -26.84 15.14
C VAL A 146 -9.44 -27.58 16.39
N GLN A 147 -10.57 -28.28 16.33
CA GLN A 147 -11.17 -29.03 17.42
C GLN A 147 -11.46 -30.46 17.01
N TYR A 148 -11.17 -31.40 17.92
CA TYR A 148 -11.60 -32.79 17.87
C TYR A 148 -12.15 -33.20 19.24
N GLY A 149 -13.45 -33.53 19.29
CA GLY A 149 -14.13 -33.76 20.55
C GLY A 149 -14.07 -32.53 21.48
N ASN A 150 -13.53 -32.71 22.67
CA ASN A 150 -13.40 -31.64 23.69
C ASN A 150 -12.03 -30.94 23.69
N SER A 151 -11.13 -31.33 22.79
CA SER A 151 -9.76 -30.76 22.73
C SER A 151 -9.63 -29.82 21.54
N SER A 152 -9.06 -28.63 21.75
CA SER A 152 -8.67 -27.70 20.70
C SER A 152 -7.16 -27.53 20.65
N ARG A 153 -6.63 -27.30 19.45
CA ARG A 153 -5.24 -26.96 19.21
C ARG A 153 -5.09 -26.03 18.03
N THR A 154 -3.95 -25.37 17.95
CA THR A 154 -3.65 -24.49 16.82
C THR A 154 -2.67 -25.18 15.88
N VAL A 155 -3.01 -25.15 14.57
CA VAL A 155 -2.24 -25.78 13.50
C VAL A 155 -1.97 -24.80 12.37
N PRO A 156 -0.85 -24.96 11.63
CA PRO A 156 -0.66 -24.19 10.40
C PRO A 156 -1.76 -24.49 9.38
N ALA A 157 -2.24 -23.47 8.70
CA ALA A 157 -3.29 -23.63 7.70
C ALA A 157 -2.90 -24.57 6.54
N SER A 158 -1.60 -24.76 6.30
CA SER A 158 -1.08 -25.73 5.31
C SER A 158 -1.45 -27.19 5.64
N GLN A 159 -1.84 -27.48 6.88
CA GLN A 159 -2.29 -28.82 7.33
C GLN A 159 -3.80 -28.99 7.24
N VAL A 160 -4.52 -27.92 6.86
CA VAL A 160 -5.98 -27.90 6.79
C VAL A 160 -6.42 -27.89 5.33
N ASN A 161 -7.35 -28.77 4.96
CA ASN A 161 -7.96 -28.79 3.65
C ASN A 161 -9.42 -28.32 3.77
N GLY A 162 -9.68 -27.07 3.36
CA GLY A 162 -11.00 -26.45 3.51
C GLY A 162 -11.35 -26.14 4.97
N PHE A 163 -12.20 -26.98 5.57
CA PHE A 163 -12.73 -26.80 6.92
C PHE A 163 -12.29 -27.87 7.92
N ALA A 164 -11.43 -28.80 7.50
CA ALA A 164 -10.96 -29.88 8.35
C ALA A 164 -9.49 -30.24 8.08
N THR A 165 -8.84 -30.86 9.08
CA THR A 165 -7.54 -31.50 8.92
C THR A 165 -7.69 -32.90 8.30
N ALA A 166 -6.59 -33.47 7.83
CA ALA A 166 -6.54 -34.85 7.37
C ALA A 166 -6.91 -35.86 8.47
N THR A 167 -6.78 -35.49 9.73
CA THR A 167 -7.11 -36.29 10.91
C THR A 167 -8.56 -36.11 11.40
N GLY A 168 -9.38 -35.35 10.65
CA GLY A 168 -10.81 -35.15 10.94
C GLY A 168 -11.12 -34.08 11.97
N GLU A 169 -10.15 -33.27 12.37
CA GLU A 169 -10.37 -32.11 13.26
C GLU A 169 -11.04 -30.99 12.48
N SER A 170 -12.10 -30.41 13.01
CA SER A 170 -12.83 -29.31 12.37
C SER A 170 -12.23 -27.95 12.72
N VAL A 171 -12.19 -27.03 11.76
CA VAL A 171 -11.77 -25.64 12.00
C VAL A 171 -12.84 -24.91 12.79
N ILE A 172 -12.45 -24.30 13.89
CA ILE A 172 -13.34 -23.50 14.75
C ILE A 172 -13.02 -22.01 14.71
N GLY A 173 -11.84 -21.60 14.19
CA GLY A 173 -11.48 -20.20 14.08
C GLY A 173 -10.07 -19.97 13.55
N ALA A 174 -9.69 -18.69 13.54
CA ALA A 174 -8.33 -18.27 13.26
C ALA A 174 -7.47 -18.39 14.54
N GLY A 175 -6.25 -18.85 14.38
CA GLY A 175 -5.24 -18.83 15.45
C GLY A 175 -4.76 -17.42 15.77
N GLY A 176 -4.03 -17.27 16.88
CA GLY A 176 -3.53 -15.97 17.33
C GLY A 176 -2.63 -15.28 16.30
N PHE A 177 -2.74 -13.96 16.24
CA PHE A 177 -2.00 -13.16 15.24
C PHE A 177 -0.47 -13.35 15.32
N PHE A 178 0.08 -13.49 16.50
CA PHE A 178 1.54 -13.65 16.70
C PHE A 178 2.06 -15.08 16.49
N GLN A 179 1.17 -16.06 16.32
CA GLN A 179 1.56 -17.42 16.04
C GLN A 179 2.25 -17.53 14.67
N GLY A 180 3.34 -18.29 14.62
CA GLY A 180 4.11 -18.51 13.42
C GLY A 180 5.04 -17.36 13.00
N LEU A 181 5.21 -16.30 13.79
CA LEU A 181 6.16 -15.22 13.47
C LEU A 181 7.58 -15.74 13.26
N GLY A 182 8.06 -16.64 14.12
CA GLY A 182 9.38 -17.25 13.99
C GLY A 182 9.55 -18.18 12.77
N GLN A 183 8.48 -18.52 12.09
CA GLN A 183 8.47 -19.34 10.86
C GLN A 183 8.27 -18.50 9.60
N SER A 184 8.26 -17.17 9.73
CA SER A 184 8.08 -16.25 8.61
C SER A 184 9.25 -16.35 7.64
N LYS A 185 8.94 -16.28 6.34
CA LYS A 185 9.93 -16.23 5.26
C LYS A 185 10.05 -14.81 4.75
N LEU A 186 11.26 -14.41 4.41
CA LEU A 186 11.52 -13.11 3.81
C LEU A 186 11.64 -13.24 2.29
N THR A 187 11.10 -12.25 1.59
CA THR A 187 11.29 -12.06 0.16
C THR A 187 11.59 -10.60 -0.12
N VAL A 188 12.44 -10.34 -1.11
CA VAL A 188 12.82 -8.98 -1.47
C VAL A 188 12.34 -8.70 -2.89
N GLY A 189 11.72 -7.56 -3.07
CA GLY A 189 11.21 -7.07 -4.34
C GLY A 189 11.58 -5.61 -4.56
N LEU A 190 10.98 -5.01 -5.57
CA LEU A 190 11.09 -3.58 -5.90
C LEU A 190 9.71 -2.99 -6.01
N ASN A 191 9.58 -1.71 -5.67
CA ASN A 191 8.34 -0.95 -5.86
C ASN A 191 8.61 0.40 -6.51
N VAL A 192 7.60 0.88 -7.22
CA VAL A 192 7.53 2.23 -7.80
C VAL A 192 6.17 2.82 -7.46
N LYS A 193 6.16 4.09 -7.10
CA LYS A 193 5.01 4.86 -6.64
C LYS A 193 4.91 6.15 -7.41
N ALA A 194 3.70 6.48 -7.87
CA ALA A 194 3.34 7.78 -8.43
C ALA A 194 2.06 8.29 -7.76
N ALA A 195 2.08 9.53 -7.25
CA ALA A 195 0.99 10.06 -6.46
C ALA A 195 0.81 11.57 -6.58
N LEU A 196 -0.39 12.01 -6.19
CA LEU A 196 -0.71 13.40 -5.90
C LEU A 196 -1.01 13.52 -4.40
N SER A 197 -0.40 14.51 -3.77
CA SER A 197 -0.60 14.84 -2.36
C SER A 197 -1.31 16.19 -2.27
N PHE A 198 -2.43 16.20 -1.55
CA PHE A 198 -3.28 17.37 -1.33
C PHE A 198 -3.14 17.80 0.12
N GLU A 199 -2.58 18.99 0.35
CA GLU A 199 -2.43 19.55 1.69
C GLU A 199 -3.63 20.43 2.02
N LEU A 200 -4.45 19.99 3.00
CA LEU A 200 -5.72 20.61 3.36
C LEU A 200 -5.61 21.59 4.51
N SER A 201 -4.58 21.48 5.36
CA SER A 201 -4.43 22.28 6.58
C SER A 201 -4.03 23.72 6.29
N ALA A 202 -4.67 24.66 6.94
CA ALA A 202 -4.36 26.09 6.90
C ALA A 202 -3.31 26.52 7.95
N PHE A 203 -2.90 25.65 8.86
CA PHE A 203 -1.95 26.00 9.92
C PHE A 203 -0.50 25.99 9.44
N ARG A 204 0.25 27.02 9.77
CA ARG A 204 1.63 27.23 9.32
C ARG A 204 2.57 26.08 9.73
N ASN A 205 2.42 25.54 10.92
CA ASN A 205 3.31 24.54 11.50
C ASN A 205 2.78 23.10 11.41
N ASN A 206 1.47 22.92 11.23
CA ASN A 206 0.83 21.61 11.16
C ASN A 206 0.29 21.38 9.75
N THR A 207 0.41 20.13 9.29
CA THR A 207 -0.13 19.73 8.00
C THR A 207 -1.04 18.53 8.18
N THR A 208 -2.17 18.58 7.48
CA THR A 208 -3.09 17.46 7.31
C THR A 208 -3.44 17.38 5.84
N GLY A 209 -3.51 16.18 5.29
CA GLY A 209 -3.81 16.05 3.88
C GLY A 209 -4.14 14.65 3.45
N LEU A 210 -4.34 14.53 2.15
CA LEU A 210 -4.70 13.32 1.45
C LEU A 210 -3.68 13.06 0.35
N GLU A 211 -3.16 11.84 0.28
CA GLU A 211 -2.33 11.38 -0.84
C GLU A 211 -3.10 10.31 -1.60
N ILE A 212 -3.20 10.47 -2.91
CA ILE A 212 -3.86 9.51 -3.82
C ILE A 212 -2.86 9.10 -4.88
N GLY A 213 -2.71 7.81 -5.11
CA GLY A 213 -1.72 7.36 -6.08
C GLY A 213 -1.85 5.90 -6.48
N PHE A 214 -0.90 5.52 -7.31
CA PHE A 214 -0.68 4.15 -7.75
C PHE A 214 0.68 3.66 -7.29
N LEU A 215 0.72 2.42 -6.88
CA LEU A 215 1.94 1.72 -6.50
C LEU A 215 1.98 0.39 -7.25
N THR A 216 3.13 0.12 -7.84
CA THR A 216 3.43 -1.16 -8.48
C THR A 216 4.60 -1.81 -7.77
N GLU A 217 4.48 -3.10 -7.51
CA GLU A 217 5.45 -3.88 -6.76
C GLU A 217 5.70 -5.23 -7.43
N ILE A 218 6.97 -5.63 -7.50
CA ILE A 218 7.38 -6.89 -8.12
C ILE A 218 8.29 -7.68 -7.17
N PHE A 219 8.02 -8.97 -7.03
CA PHE A 219 8.85 -9.94 -6.33
C PHE A 219 9.44 -10.95 -7.33
N PRO A 220 10.62 -11.53 -7.05
CA PRO A 220 11.26 -12.51 -7.95
C PRO A 220 10.43 -13.77 -8.15
N GLN A 221 9.63 -14.13 -7.14
CA GLN A 221 8.80 -15.34 -7.16
C GLN A 221 7.34 -15.01 -6.81
N LYS A 222 6.43 -15.86 -7.27
CA LYS A 222 5.02 -15.76 -6.86
C LYS A 222 4.90 -15.94 -5.35
N VAL A 223 4.25 -14.99 -4.68
CA VAL A 223 3.97 -15.06 -3.23
C VAL A 223 2.69 -15.84 -3.01
N ILE A 224 2.80 -17.01 -2.41
CA ILE A 224 1.65 -17.89 -2.14
C ILE A 224 0.92 -17.38 -0.90
N ILE A 225 -0.24 -16.76 -1.11
CA ILE A 225 -1.15 -16.33 -0.05
C ILE A 225 -2.28 -17.37 0.10
N ILE A 226 -2.88 -17.76 -1.03
CA ILE A 226 -3.88 -18.84 -1.15
C ILE A 226 -3.35 -19.84 -2.17
N PRO A 227 -2.95 -21.05 -1.75
CA PRO A 227 -2.48 -22.07 -2.68
C PRO A 227 -3.61 -22.54 -3.59
N ASN A 228 -3.27 -22.92 -4.82
CA ASN A 228 -4.20 -23.62 -5.68
C ASN A 228 -4.32 -25.08 -5.26
N THR A 229 -5.55 -25.54 -5.06
CA THR A 229 -5.87 -26.92 -4.68
C THR A 229 -6.52 -27.72 -5.82
N VAL A 230 -6.60 -27.16 -7.02
CA VAL A 230 -7.19 -27.83 -8.18
C VAL A 230 -6.24 -28.94 -8.68
N ALA A 231 -6.78 -30.14 -8.86
CA ALA A 231 -6.01 -31.29 -9.36
C ALA A 231 -5.37 -30.95 -10.73
N GLY A 232 -4.07 -31.23 -10.87
CA GLY A 232 -3.29 -30.92 -12.06
C GLY A 232 -2.76 -29.49 -12.18
N GLY A 233 -3.15 -28.59 -11.30
CA GLY A 233 -2.65 -27.22 -11.24
C GLY A 233 -1.39 -27.09 -10.38
N SER A 234 -0.57 -26.08 -10.68
CA SER A 234 0.54 -25.73 -9.79
C SER A 234 0.02 -25.05 -8.52
N ARG A 235 0.65 -25.32 -7.37
CA ARG A 235 0.33 -24.69 -6.08
C ARG A 235 0.39 -23.15 -6.14
N SER A 236 1.22 -22.59 -7.01
CA SER A 236 1.36 -21.15 -7.19
C SER A 236 0.35 -20.53 -8.16
N ASP A 237 -0.54 -21.32 -8.78
CA ASP A 237 -1.52 -20.80 -9.72
C ASP A 237 -2.51 -19.88 -9.01
N GLY A 238 -2.85 -18.77 -9.68
CA GLY A 238 -3.67 -17.71 -9.09
C GLY A 238 -2.92 -16.76 -8.15
N ASN A 239 -1.73 -17.12 -7.67
CA ASN A 239 -0.87 -16.23 -6.90
C ASN A 239 0.02 -15.38 -7.82
N ARG A 240 0.45 -14.23 -7.34
CA ARG A 240 1.13 -13.21 -8.16
C ARG A 240 2.53 -12.93 -7.63
N SER A 241 3.42 -12.51 -8.52
CA SER A 241 4.70 -11.88 -8.21
C SER A 241 4.66 -10.37 -8.46
N PHE A 242 3.64 -9.90 -9.17
CA PHE A 242 3.43 -8.51 -9.56
C PHE A 242 2.12 -8.01 -8.97
N PHE A 243 2.19 -6.91 -8.22
CA PHE A 243 1.05 -6.30 -7.55
C PHE A 243 0.96 -4.84 -7.97
N THR A 244 -0.18 -4.43 -8.50
CA THR A 244 -0.52 -3.03 -8.71
C THR A 244 -1.70 -2.67 -7.83
N SER A 245 -1.61 -1.54 -7.17
CA SER A 245 -2.66 -1.02 -6.30
C SER A 245 -2.86 0.48 -6.49
N GLY A 246 -4.12 0.90 -6.54
CA GLY A 246 -4.51 2.26 -6.21
C GLY A 246 -4.59 2.40 -4.70
N TYR A 247 -4.19 3.54 -4.16
CA TYR A 247 -4.20 3.77 -2.72
C TYR A 247 -4.60 5.19 -2.38
N ILE A 248 -5.08 5.35 -1.16
CA ILE A 248 -5.37 6.64 -0.54
C ILE A 248 -4.72 6.62 0.85
N THR A 249 -3.99 7.69 1.18
CA THR A 249 -3.37 7.87 2.50
C THR A 249 -3.88 9.16 3.11
N LEU A 250 -4.44 9.08 4.30
CA LEU A 250 -4.66 10.23 5.17
C LEU A 250 -3.41 10.45 5.99
N PHE A 251 -2.87 11.66 5.95
CA PHE A 251 -1.65 12.01 6.67
C PHE A 251 -1.81 13.27 7.50
N PHE A 252 -1.02 13.35 8.56
CA PHE A 252 -0.89 14.49 9.45
C PHE A 252 0.55 14.61 9.94
N GLY A 253 0.98 15.80 10.27
CA GLY A 253 2.35 16.04 10.71
C GLY A 253 2.69 17.51 10.88
N SER A 254 3.97 17.83 10.76
CA SER A 254 4.48 19.18 10.97
C SER A 254 5.39 19.64 9.83
N LYS A 255 5.39 20.93 9.61
CA LYS A 255 6.27 21.66 8.70
C LYS A 255 7.26 22.51 9.51
N LYS A 256 8.47 22.67 8.96
CA LYS A 256 9.52 23.56 9.47
C LYS A 256 10.12 24.32 8.31
#